data_99851c489fd795788c7feefe5534287e
#
_entry.id   99851c489fd795788c7feefe5534287e
#
_cell.length_a   1.000
_cell.length_b   1.000
_cell.length_c   1.000
_cell.angle_alpha   90.00
_cell.angle_beta   90.00
_cell.angle_gamma   90.00
#
_symmetry.space_group_name_H-M   'P 1'
#
loop_
_entity.id
_entity.type
_entity.pdbx_description
1 polymer ?
#
loop_
_entity_poly.entity_id
_entity_poly.type
_entity_poly.pdbx_seq_one_letter_code
_entity_poly.pdbx_strand_id
1 'polypeptide(L)'
;MTSLHAPFPIRSKLPATGTSIFSVMSALAQAHGAVNLGQGFPDYDIDPGLIDLVTAAMRAGHNQYPLSPGLMALREAIAAKVQRLYGRAYDPGSEITVTTGATQGIFTTIQALAHAGDEVIVFEPAYDSYIPAIRLAGATPVPLPLTVPGYDIDWTSLRRAVTPRTRMIVVNTPNNPGTGILSADDLAQFAAITRDTRIVIVSDEVYEHMVYDGARHESLARHDELATRSVVIGSFGKTFHATGWKVGYALAPPSITAEIRRVHQFTVFTVNSAVQHGLAEFLRDPARYEALPAFFTAKRDLLRAALADIPLDLLPCRGSYFQLATYARISSEPAAEFAQRLVHDYGVATIPLSAFYQDGTDHRVIRFCFAKRDETIHAAAERLRKLRPTV
;
A
#
# COMPACT_ATOMS: atom_id res chain seq x y z
N MET A 1 11.46 34.26 13.95
CA MET A 1 10.57 33.97 12.81
C MET A 1 9.16 34.32 13.25
N THR A 2 8.58 35.37 12.71
CA THR A 2 7.19 35.77 12.98
C THR A 2 6.27 34.70 12.40
N SER A 3 5.52 34.02 13.27
CA SER A 3 4.50 33.05 12.88
C SER A 3 3.44 33.79 12.05
N LEU A 4 3.39 33.46 10.76
CA LEU A 4 2.32 33.93 9.86
C LEU A 4 1.03 33.16 10.22
N HIS A 5 0.31 33.61 11.25
CA HIS A 5 -1.03 33.14 11.53
C HIS A 5 -1.99 33.78 10.53
N ALA A 6 -2.92 32.99 9.99
CA ALA A 6 -4.02 33.54 9.19
C ALA A 6 -4.79 34.53 10.04
N PRO A 7 -5.24 35.67 9.45
CA PRO A 7 -5.98 36.72 10.21
C PRO A 7 -7.39 36.29 10.64
N PHE A 8 -7.77 35.06 10.33
CA PHE A 8 -9.06 34.42 10.68
C PHE A 8 -8.84 32.97 11.08
N PRO A 9 -9.71 32.38 11.92
CA PRO A 9 -9.59 30.97 12.32
C PRO A 9 -9.83 30.01 11.15
N ILE A 10 -8.86 29.14 10.89
CA ILE A 10 -9.00 28.05 9.91
C ILE A 10 -9.53 26.82 10.65
N ARG A 11 -10.70 26.32 10.23
CA ARG A 11 -11.25 25.06 10.74
C ARG A 11 -10.67 23.89 9.93
N SER A 12 -9.86 23.04 10.58
CA SER A 12 -9.34 21.83 9.96
C SER A 12 -10.46 20.82 9.67
N LYS A 13 -10.40 20.16 8.50
CA LYS A 13 -11.21 18.97 8.20
C LYS A 13 -10.66 17.70 8.84
N LEU A 14 -9.38 17.69 9.20
CA LEU A 14 -8.67 16.57 9.81
C LEU A 14 -7.93 17.02 11.08
N PRO A 15 -8.66 17.46 12.13
CA PRO A 15 -8.03 18.08 13.32
C PRO A 15 -7.16 17.12 14.13
N ALA A 16 -7.39 15.81 14.03
CA ALA A 16 -6.63 14.79 14.74
C ALA A 16 -5.46 14.21 13.90
N THR A 17 -5.20 14.74 12.69
CA THR A 17 -4.13 14.27 11.82
C THR A 17 -2.89 15.13 11.99
N GLY A 18 -1.82 14.54 12.49
CA GLY A 18 -0.50 15.16 12.61
C GLY A 18 0.42 14.88 11.41
N THR A 19 1.71 15.15 11.59
CA THR A 19 2.75 14.72 10.64
C THR A 19 2.81 13.21 10.59
N SER A 20 2.88 12.64 9.38
CA SER A 20 2.93 11.18 9.23
C SER A 20 4.16 10.58 9.90
N ILE A 21 4.02 9.38 10.47
CA ILE A 21 5.14 8.65 11.08
C ILE A 21 6.30 8.45 10.09
N PHE A 22 6.00 8.30 8.81
CA PHE A 22 7.01 8.20 7.76
C PHE A 22 7.88 9.46 7.66
N SER A 23 7.26 10.63 7.69
CA SER A 23 7.97 11.91 7.66
C SER A 23 8.79 12.13 8.92
N VAL A 24 8.23 11.81 10.10
CA VAL A 24 8.92 11.94 11.39
C VAL A 24 10.18 11.07 11.42
N MET A 25 10.04 9.76 11.13
CA MET A 25 11.16 8.83 11.17
C MET A 25 12.20 9.09 10.08
N SER A 26 11.79 9.60 8.91
CA SER A 26 12.74 9.96 7.84
C SER A 26 13.56 11.20 8.18
N ALA A 27 12.91 12.23 8.73
CA ALA A 27 13.62 13.42 9.18
C ALA A 27 14.62 13.07 10.29
N LEU A 28 14.21 12.21 11.23
CA LEU A 28 15.08 11.73 12.31
C LEU A 28 16.26 10.93 11.75
N ALA A 29 16.01 10.00 10.82
CA ALA A 29 17.07 9.21 10.17
C ALA A 29 18.08 10.11 9.45
N GLN A 30 17.60 11.11 8.73
CA GLN A 30 18.46 12.06 8.03
C GLN A 30 19.31 12.89 9.00
N ALA A 31 18.71 13.40 10.09
CA ALA A 31 19.40 14.22 11.08
C ALA A 31 20.54 13.47 11.78
N HIS A 32 20.42 12.14 11.93
CA HIS A 32 21.40 11.29 12.62
C HIS A 32 22.25 10.42 11.68
N GLY A 33 22.18 10.58 10.37
CA GLY A 33 22.91 9.72 9.41
C GLY A 33 22.58 8.23 9.60
N ALA A 34 21.34 7.91 9.98
CA ALA A 34 20.92 6.56 10.22
C ALA A 34 20.62 5.81 8.93
N VAL A 35 20.87 4.49 8.91
CA VAL A 35 20.43 3.60 7.83
C VAL A 35 18.90 3.49 7.90
N ASN A 36 18.23 3.90 6.82
CA ASN A 36 16.77 4.00 6.83
C ASN A 36 16.11 2.72 6.26
N LEU A 37 15.69 1.81 7.15
CA LEU A 37 14.84 0.67 6.84
C LEU A 37 13.35 0.93 7.16
N GLY A 38 12.99 2.15 7.55
CA GLY A 38 11.60 2.53 7.84
C GLY A 38 10.81 2.88 6.59
N GLN A 39 11.44 3.56 5.63
CA GLN A 39 10.79 4.02 4.40
C GLN A 39 10.43 2.86 3.46
N GLY A 40 9.14 2.82 3.07
CA GLY A 40 8.56 1.83 2.18
C GLY A 40 8.79 2.13 0.70
N PHE A 41 10.03 2.38 0.30
CA PHE A 41 10.43 2.50 -1.09
C PHE A 41 11.86 1.98 -1.30
N PRO A 42 12.18 1.50 -2.52
CA PRO A 42 13.51 1.01 -2.87
C PRO A 42 14.59 2.11 -2.79
N ASP A 43 15.82 1.72 -2.43
CA ASP A 43 17.02 2.55 -2.54
C ASP A 43 17.94 2.14 -3.70
N TYR A 44 17.45 1.24 -4.55
CA TYR A 44 18.05 0.85 -5.84
C TYR A 44 17.27 1.46 -7.00
N ASP A 45 17.94 1.54 -8.16
CA ASP A 45 17.43 2.25 -9.31
C ASP A 45 16.28 1.53 -10.03
N ILE A 46 15.51 2.31 -10.80
CA ILE A 46 14.50 1.82 -11.74
C ILE A 46 15.20 1.08 -12.88
N ASP A 47 14.55 0.10 -13.50
CA ASP A 47 15.04 -0.56 -14.72
C ASP A 47 15.38 0.49 -15.79
N PRO A 48 16.63 0.55 -16.29
CA PRO A 48 17.05 1.56 -17.27
C PRO A 48 16.24 1.48 -18.55
N GLY A 49 15.78 0.30 -18.97
CA GLY A 49 14.91 0.15 -20.15
C GLY A 49 13.57 0.88 -19.98
N LEU A 50 13.02 0.92 -18.77
CA LEU A 50 11.82 1.71 -18.50
C LEU A 50 12.10 3.22 -18.56
N ILE A 51 13.25 3.67 -18.06
CA ILE A 51 13.69 5.07 -18.15
C ILE A 51 13.85 5.47 -19.63
N ASP A 52 14.47 4.62 -20.43
CA ASP A 52 14.68 4.85 -21.86
C ASP A 52 13.36 4.97 -22.62
N LEU A 53 12.40 4.10 -22.35
CA LEU A 53 11.06 4.15 -22.96
C LEU A 53 10.31 5.44 -22.62
N VAL A 54 10.36 5.90 -21.37
CA VAL A 54 9.75 7.17 -20.96
C VAL A 54 10.47 8.36 -21.62
N THR A 55 11.80 8.33 -21.67
CA THR A 55 12.60 9.37 -22.32
C THR A 55 12.30 9.43 -23.83
N ALA A 56 12.17 8.28 -24.49
CA ALA A 56 11.79 8.20 -25.90
C ALA A 56 10.39 8.80 -26.13
N ALA A 57 9.43 8.49 -25.25
CA ALA A 57 8.09 9.05 -25.32
C ALA A 57 8.09 10.59 -25.20
N MET A 58 8.88 11.15 -24.27
CA MET A 58 9.04 12.61 -24.14
C MET A 58 9.61 13.24 -25.40
N ARG A 59 10.65 12.62 -25.98
CA ARG A 59 11.29 13.10 -27.23
C ARG A 59 10.38 12.98 -28.45
N ALA A 60 9.50 11.96 -28.46
CA ALA A 60 8.50 11.75 -29.49
C ALA A 60 7.31 12.75 -29.43
N GLY A 61 7.30 13.63 -28.41
CA GLY A 61 6.28 14.67 -28.30
C GLY A 61 5.06 14.27 -27.47
N HIS A 62 5.07 13.14 -26.76
CA HIS A 62 3.98 12.71 -25.87
C HIS A 62 3.96 13.51 -24.56
N ASN A 63 3.84 14.86 -24.65
CA ASN A 63 3.94 15.78 -23.52
C ASN A 63 2.61 16.53 -23.23
N GLN A 64 1.57 16.29 -24.03
CA GLN A 64 0.26 16.89 -23.84
C GLN A 64 -0.69 15.95 -23.10
N TYR A 65 -1.82 16.46 -22.63
CA TYR A 65 -2.82 15.69 -21.90
C TYR A 65 -3.34 14.49 -22.70
N PRO A 66 -3.23 13.27 -22.18
CA PRO A 66 -4.00 12.14 -22.67
C PRO A 66 -5.47 12.24 -22.20
N LEU A 67 -6.31 11.32 -22.65
CA LEU A 67 -7.68 11.22 -22.15
C LEU A 67 -7.70 11.00 -20.63
N SER A 68 -8.69 11.56 -19.95
CA SER A 68 -8.81 11.50 -18.48
C SER A 68 -8.73 10.07 -17.91
N PRO A 69 -9.36 9.03 -18.48
CA PRO A 69 -9.20 7.66 -17.98
C PRO A 69 -7.79 7.07 -18.16
N GLY A 70 -6.90 7.76 -18.83
CA GLY A 70 -5.56 7.31 -19.19
C GLY A 70 -5.44 6.85 -20.64
N LEU A 71 -4.19 6.66 -21.08
CA LEU A 71 -3.82 6.21 -22.42
C LEU A 71 -4.44 4.82 -22.71
N MET A 72 -5.10 4.67 -23.87
CA MET A 72 -5.73 3.40 -24.23
C MET A 72 -4.72 2.25 -24.27
N ALA A 73 -3.56 2.45 -24.87
CA ALA A 73 -2.51 1.43 -24.95
C ALA A 73 -2.05 0.95 -23.56
N LEU A 74 -1.99 1.84 -22.54
CA LEU A 74 -1.67 1.42 -21.18
C LEU A 74 -2.81 0.63 -20.55
N ARG A 75 -4.07 1.04 -20.78
CA ARG A 75 -5.24 0.32 -20.27
C ARG A 75 -5.36 -1.08 -20.89
N GLU A 76 -5.06 -1.22 -22.18
CA GLU A 76 -4.98 -2.50 -22.88
C GLU A 76 -3.86 -3.39 -22.31
N ALA A 77 -2.68 -2.84 -22.04
CA ALA A 77 -1.58 -3.56 -21.41
C ALA A 77 -1.92 -4.01 -19.98
N ILE A 78 -2.63 -3.18 -19.21
CA ILE A 78 -3.16 -3.55 -17.88
C ILE A 78 -4.17 -4.69 -18.01
N ALA A 79 -5.12 -4.62 -18.95
CA ALA A 79 -6.11 -5.67 -19.19
C ALA A 79 -5.44 -7.00 -19.53
N ALA A 80 -4.43 -6.99 -20.40
CA ALA A 80 -3.66 -8.18 -20.77
C ALA A 80 -2.91 -8.78 -19.58
N LYS A 81 -2.25 -7.95 -18.74
CA LYS A 81 -1.60 -8.36 -17.51
C LYS A 81 -2.59 -9.04 -16.55
N VAL A 82 -3.75 -8.42 -16.32
CA VAL A 82 -4.78 -8.93 -15.40
C VAL A 82 -5.39 -10.24 -15.91
N GLN A 83 -5.68 -10.32 -17.21
CA GLN A 83 -6.13 -11.57 -17.83
C GLN A 83 -5.10 -12.68 -17.66
N ARG A 84 -3.82 -12.40 -17.86
CA ARG A 84 -2.72 -13.37 -17.71
C ARG A 84 -2.56 -13.85 -16.28
N LEU A 85 -2.57 -12.93 -15.30
CA LEU A 85 -2.31 -13.26 -13.90
C LEU A 85 -3.54 -13.82 -13.18
N TYR A 86 -4.73 -13.32 -13.49
CA TYR A 86 -5.93 -13.58 -12.71
C TYR A 86 -7.05 -14.28 -13.49
N GLY A 87 -6.89 -14.45 -14.81
CA GLY A 87 -7.86 -15.14 -15.67
C GLY A 87 -9.10 -14.30 -16.01
N ARG A 88 -9.14 -13.02 -15.59
CA ARG A 88 -10.30 -12.14 -15.80
C ARG A 88 -10.01 -11.09 -16.88
N ALA A 89 -10.91 -11.01 -17.86
CA ALA A 89 -10.93 -9.93 -18.83
C ALA A 89 -11.63 -8.70 -18.25
N TYR A 90 -10.96 -7.54 -18.31
CA TYR A 90 -11.55 -6.23 -18.10
C TYR A 90 -11.59 -5.46 -19.41
N ASP A 91 -12.68 -4.75 -19.68
CA ASP A 91 -12.74 -3.85 -20.83
C ASP A 91 -11.89 -2.59 -20.60
N PRO A 92 -10.83 -2.37 -21.41
CA PRO A 92 -9.98 -1.18 -21.26
C PRO A 92 -10.75 0.13 -21.40
N GLY A 93 -11.85 0.13 -22.14
CA GLY A 93 -12.69 1.29 -22.39
C GLY A 93 -13.46 1.74 -21.16
N SER A 94 -14.09 0.80 -20.47
CA SER A 94 -15.11 1.08 -19.45
C SER A 94 -14.76 0.62 -18.04
N GLU A 95 -13.73 -0.23 -17.83
CA GLU A 95 -13.45 -0.85 -16.52
C GLU A 95 -12.07 -0.51 -15.95
N ILE A 96 -11.19 0.17 -16.71
CA ILE A 96 -9.82 0.51 -16.29
C ILE A 96 -9.61 2.02 -16.29
N THR A 97 -9.12 2.55 -15.17
CA THR A 97 -8.75 3.96 -15.03
C THR A 97 -7.31 4.06 -14.53
N VAL A 98 -6.46 4.80 -15.25
CA VAL A 98 -5.10 5.12 -14.80
C VAL A 98 -5.17 6.24 -13.77
N THR A 99 -4.45 6.10 -12.65
CA THR A 99 -4.51 7.01 -11.51
C THR A 99 -3.13 7.58 -11.17
N THR A 100 -3.10 8.73 -10.47
CA THR A 100 -1.85 9.31 -9.96
C THR A 100 -1.36 8.54 -8.73
N GLY A 101 -0.91 7.30 -8.97
CA GLY A 101 -0.60 6.30 -7.97
C GLY A 101 -1.84 5.74 -7.26
N ALA A 102 -1.65 4.68 -6.49
CA ALA A 102 -2.72 3.99 -5.78
C ALA A 102 -3.42 4.89 -4.75
N THR A 103 -2.69 5.75 -4.03
CA THR A 103 -3.25 6.65 -3.01
C THR A 103 -4.36 7.53 -3.59
N GLN A 104 -4.15 8.11 -4.80
CA GLN A 104 -5.18 8.89 -5.46
C GLN A 104 -6.33 8.01 -5.95
N GLY A 105 -6.04 6.81 -6.47
CA GLY A 105 -7.07 5.85 -6.86
C GLY A 105 -8.00 5.48 -5.71
N ILE A 106 -7.45 5.16 -4.55
CA ILE A 106 -8.20 4.84 -3.32
C ILE A 106 -8.99 6.06 -2.85
N PHE A 107 -8.32 7.23 -2.75
CA PHE A 107 -8.97 8.47 -2.34
C PHE A 107 -10.17 8.79 -3.23
N THR A 108 -9.98 8.78 -4.54
CA THR A 108 -11.04 9.07 -5.51
C THR A 108 -12.17 8.07 -5.44
N THR A 109 -11.87 6.79 -5.25
CA THR A 109 -12.88 5.73 -5.08
C THR A 109 -13.74 5.99 -3.83
N ILE A 110 -13.11 6.31 -2.71
CA ILE A 110 -13.82 6.63 -1.46
C ILE A 110 -14.68 7.88 -1.64
N GLN A 111 -14.13 8.96 -2.25
CA GLN A 111 -14.90 10.20 -2.49
C GLN A 111 -16.08 9.99 -3.46
N ALA A 112 -15.96 9.06 -4.39
CA ALA A 112 -17.01 8.78 -5.37
C ALA A 112 -18.15 7.91 -4.82
N LEU A 113 -17.88 7.05 -3.85
CA LEU A 113 -18.81 5.99 -3.46
C LEU A 113 -19.29 6.05 -2.01
N ALA A 114 -18.56 6.73 -1.13
CA ALA A 114 -18.94 6.91 0.28
C ALA A 114 -19.52 8.29 0.52
N HIS A 115 -20.60 8.36 1.29
CA HIS A 115 -21.34 9.59 1.58
C HIS A 115 -21.48 9.83 3.09
N ALA A 116 -21.91 11.01 3.47
CA ALA A 116 -22.22 11.34 4.86
C ALA A 116 -23.28 10.37 5.44
N GLY A 117 -22.96 9.75 6.57
CA GLY A 117 -23.80 8.74 7.22
C GLY A 117 -23.45 7.30 6.85
N ASP A 118 -22.66 7.06 5.82
CA ASP A 118 -22.14 5.73 5.51
C ASP A 118 -21.05 5.31 6.50
N GLU A 119 -20.91 3.99 6.67
CA GLU A 119 -19.83 3.35 7.40
C GLU A 119 -18.88 2.65 6.43
N VAL A 120 -17.58 2.82 6.68
CA VAL A 120 -16.52 2.16 5.90
C VAL A 120 -15.64 1.35 6.84
N ILE A 121 -15.66 0.02 6.67
CA ILE A 121 -14.81 -0.89 7.46
C ILE A 121 -13.38 -0.83 6.94
N VAL A 122 -12.42 -0.74 7.87
CA VAL A 122 -10.97 -0.73 7.61
C VAL A 122 -10.30 -1.68 8.58
N PHE A 123 -9.41 -2.54 8.08
CA PHE A 123 -8.64 -3.44 8.94
C PHE A 123 -7.38 -2.76 9.47
N GLU A 124 -7.12 -2.87 10.77
CA GLU A 124 -5.93 -2.30 11.43
C GLU A 124 -4.95 -3.41 11.88
N PRO A 125 -3.64 -3.16 11.77
CA PRO A 125 -2.99 -1.89 11.42
C PRO A 125 -3.22 -1.54 9.94
N ALA A 126 -3.51 -0.26 9.65
CA ALA A 126 -3.95 0.23 8.34
C ALA A 126 -2.99 1.26 7.74
N TYR A 127 -2.81 1.24 6.42
CA TYR A 127 -2.11 2.32 5.74
C TYR A 127 -2.78 3.66 6.03
N ASP A 128 -1.99 4.65 6.39
CA ASP A 128 -2.41 5.92 7.00
C ASP A 128 -3.34 6.80 6.15
N SER A 129 -3.47 6.52 4.85
CA SER A 129 -4.33 7.32 3.97
C SER A 129 -5.81 6.91 3.99
N TYR A 130 -6.17 5.70 4.44
CA TYR A 130 -7.54 5.20 4.31
C TYR A 130 -8.52 5.99 5.18
N ILE A 131 -8.24 6.09 6.48
CA ILE A 131 -9.13 6.74 7.45
C ILE A 131 -9.30 8.25 7.17
N PRO A 132 -8.24 9.01 6.86
CA PRO A 132 -8.42 10.39 6.43
C PRO A 132 -9.28 10.55 5.18
N ALA A 133 -9.13 9.67 4.18
CA ALA A 133 -9.96 9.72 2.97
C ALA A 133 -11.44 9.47 3.28
N ILE A 134 -11.75 8.51 4.17
CA ILE A 134 -13.11 8.20 4.63
C ILE A 134 -13.72 9.41 5.36
N ARG A 135 -12.99 10.00 6.28
CA ARG A 135 -13.45 11.21 7.02
C ARG A 135 -13.68 12.40 6.11
N LEU A 136 -12.84 12.58 5.09
CA LEU A 136 -12.99 13.65 4.09
C LEU A 136 -14.24 13.45 3.21
N ALA A 137 -14.69 12.23 3.00
CA ALA A 137 -15.96 11.92 2.34
C ALA A 137 -17.19 12.16 3.25
N GLY A 138 -16.98 12.45 4.54
CA GLY A 138 -18.04 12.60 5.53
C GLY A 138 -18.55 11.25 6.08
N ALA A 139 -17.95 10.14 5.68
CA ALA A 139 -18.29 8.82 6.16
C ALA A 139 -17.58 8.48 7.50
N THR A 140 -18.07 7.46 8.18
CA THR A 140 -17.52 7.00 9.46
C THR A 140 -16.62 5.80 9.25
N PRO A 141 -15.32 5.87 9.59
CA PRO A 141 -14.45 4.69 9.57
C PRO A 141 -14.81 3.75 10.73
N VAL A 142 -14.88 2.45 10.44
CA VAL A 142 -15.10 1.36 11.40
C VAL A 142 -13.84 0.49 11.41
N PRO A 143 -12.87 0.77 12.31
CA PRO A 143 -11.64 -0.01 12.39
C PRO A 143 -11.90 -1.39 13.00
N LEU A 144 -11.31 -2.43 12.40
CA LEU A 144 -11.31 -3.80 12.90
C LEU A 144 -9.88 -4.31 13.02
N PRO A 145 -9.45 -4.79 14.19
CA PRO A 145 -8.10 -5.29 14.35
C PRO A 145 -7.91 -6.61 13.59
N LEU A 146 -6.78 -6.72 12.88
CA LEU A 146 -6.27 -7.99 12.37
C LEU A 146 -5.69 -8.81 13.52
N THR A 147 -5.74 -10.13 13.41
CA THR A 147 -5.26 -11.04 14.46
C THR A 147 -3.75 -11.22 14.39
N VAL A 148 -3.06 -10.95 15.50
CA VAL A 148 -1.61 -11.18 15.59
C VAL A 148 -1.31 -12.66 15.94
N PRO A 149 -0.18 -13.22 15.50
CA PRO A 149 0.94 -12.58 14.80
C PRO A 149 0.82 -12.60 13.25
N GLY A 150 -0.22 -13.25 12.68
CA GLY A 150 -0.37 -13.44 11.24
C GLY A 150 -0.99 -12.24 10.52
N TYR A 151 -1.65 -11.36 11.26
CA TYR A 151 -2.44 -10.24 10.72
C TYR A 151 -3.54 -10.73 9.76
N ASP A 152 -4.25 -11.75 10.20
CA ASP A 152 -5.40 -12.35 9.50
C ASP A 152 -6.70 -11.66 9.88
N ILE A 153 -7.71 -11.74 9.02
CA ILE A 153 -9.04 -11.18 9.27
C ILE A 153 -9.81 -12.06 10.26
N ASP A 154 -10.34 -11.45 11.32
CA ASP A 154 -11.36 -12.09 12.14
C ASP A 154 -12.73 -11.98 11.47
N TRP A 155 -13.13 -13.04 10.81
CA TRP A 155 -14.39 -13.12 10.07
C TRP A 155 -15.62 -13.00 10.95
N THR A 156 -15.53 -13.40 12.22
CA THR A 156 -16.63 -13.24 13.18
C THR A 156 -16.83 -11.77 13.53
N SER A 157 -15.76 -11.07 13.80
CA SER A 157 -15.78 -9.64 14.07
C SER A 157 -16.25 -8.83 12.84
N LEU A 158 -15.79 -9.21 11.63
CA LEU A 158 -16.26 -8.57 10.40
C LEU A 158 -17.78 -8.72 10.23
N ARG A 159 -18.34 -9.94 10.39
CA ARG A 159 -19.79 -10.15 10.27
C ARG A 159 -20.59 -9.33 11.26
N ARG A 160 -20.10 -9.16 12.48
CA ARG A 160 -20.76 -8.34 13.51
C ARG A 160 -20.70 -6.83 13.21
N ALA A 161 -19.64 -6.38 12.55
CA ALA A 161 -19.43 -4.97 12.22
C ALA A 161 -20.25 -4.50 11.01
N VAL A 162 -20.72 -5.42 10.17
CA VAL A 162 -21.56 -5.07 9.02
C VAL A 162 -22.95 -4.63 9.50
N THR A 163 -23.35 -3.43 9.09
CA THR A 163 -24.66 -2.83 9.40
C THR A 163 -25.36 -2.38 8.09
N PRO A 164 -26.64 -1.99 8.14
CA PRO A 164 -27.31 -1.39 6.98
C PRO A 164 -26.64 -0.11 6.45
N ARG A 165 -25.79 0.55 7.26
CA ARG A 165 -25.01 1.72 6.85
C ARG A 165 -23.64 1.36 6.25
N THR A 166 -23.21 0.11 6.36
CA THR A 166 -21.94 -0.32 5.77
C THR A 166 -21.99 -0.17 4.26
N ARG A 167 -21.22 0.76 3.73
CA ARG A 167 -21.14 1.06 2.30
C ARG A 167 -19.94 0.44 1.65
N MET A 168 -18.84 0.31 2.40
CA MET A 168 -17.56 -0.09 1.84
C MET A 168 -16.74 -0.90 2.85
N ILE A 169 -15.92 -1.80 2.33
CA ILE A 169 -14.85 -2.48 3.07
C ILE A 169 -13.55 -2.16 2.33
N VAL A 170 -12.54 -1.62 3.03
CA VAL A 170 -11.20 -1.41 2.50
C VAL A 170 -10.30 -2.53 3.00
N VAL A 171 -9.72 -3.29 2.08
CA VAL A 171 -8.76 -4.36 2.39
C VAL A 171 -7.46 -4.12 1.63
N ASN A 172 -6.32 -4.44 2.24
CA ASN A 172 -5.01 -4.36 1.60
C ASN A 172 -4.35 -5.74 1.61
N THR A 173 -4.04 -6.26 0.42
CA THR A 173 -3.45 -7.58 0.24
C THR A 173 -2.47 -7.61 -0.93
N PRO A 174 -1.22 -8.03 -0.71
CA PRO A 174 -0.52 -8.22 0.56
C PRO A 174 -0.53 -6.98 1.45
N ASN A 175 -0.64 -7.18 2.77
CA ASN A 175 -0.90 -6.09 3.71
C ASN A 175 0.34 -5.25 4.05
N ASN A 176 0.16 -3.96 4.14
CA ASN A 176 1.06 -2.99 4.75
C ASN A 176 0.32 -2.32 5.92
N PRO A 177 0.80 -2.48 7.17
CA PRO A 177 2.11 -2.99 7.55
C PRO A 177 2.15 -4.47 7.96
N GLY A 178 1.01 -5.17 8.08
CA GLY A 178 0.87 -6.47 8.73
C GLY A 178 1.50 -7.67 8.01
N THR A 179 1.85 -7.53 6.72
CA THR A 179 2.46 -8.59 5.87
C THR A 179 1.57 -9.83 5.59
N GLY A 180 0.32 -9.82 6.05
CA GLY A 180 -0.66 -10.86 5.74
C GLY A 180 -1.08 -10.87 4.27
N ILE A 181 -1.60 -12.00 3.81
CA ILE A 181 -2.17 -12.17 2.47
C ILE A 181 -3.54 -12.81 2.59
N LEU A 182 -4.41 -12.55 1.62
CA LEU A 182 -5.67 -13.27 1.50
C LEU A 182 -5.46 -14.64 0.85
N SER A 183 -6.27 -15.62 1.26
CA SER A 183 -6.42 -16.93 0.65
C SER A 183 -7.69 -16.99 -0.22
N ALA A 184 -7.86 -18.06 -0.97
CA ALA A 184 -9.09 -18.31 -1.72
C ALA A 184 -10.32 -18.44 -0.79
N ASP A 185 -10.12 -19.02 0.41
CA ASP A 185 -11.19 -19.12 1.41
C ASP A 185 -11.59 -17.73 1.95
N ASP A 186 -10.64 -16.82 2.11
CA ASP A 186 -10.91 -15.43 2.49
C ASP A 186 -11.75 -14.72 1.43
N LEU A 187 -11.49 -14.95 0.14
CA LEU A 187 -12.31 -14.42 -0.94
C LEU A 187 -13.75 -14.97 -0.86
N ALA A 188 -13.89 -16.26 -0.58
CA ALA A 188 -15.23 -16.87 -0.40
C ALA A 188 -15.97 -16.27 0.80
N GLN A 189 -15.27 -15.96 1.91
CA GLN A 189 -15.84 -15.27 3.08
C GLN A 189 -16.32 -13.85 2.72
N PHE A 190 -15.52 -13.07 1.98
CA PHE A 190 -15.95 -11.76 1.49
C PHE A 190 -17.18 -11.86 0.61
N ALA A 191 -17.21 -12.79 -0.33
CA ALA A 191 -18.37 -13.02 -1.20
C ALA A 191 -19.64 -13.33 -0.39
N ALA A 192 -19.53 -14.24 0.59
CA ALA A 192 -20.65 -14.61 1.46
C ALA A 192 -21.17 -13.44 2.31
N ILE A 193 -20.27 -12.58 2.82
CA ILE A 193 -20.64 -11.42 3.66
C ILE A 193 -21.28 -10.31 2.81
N THR A 194 -20.82 -10.11 1.59
CA THR A 194 -21.27 -9.00 0.76
C THR A 194 -22.42 -9.33 -0.18
N ARG A 195 -22.77 -10.63 -0.30
CA ARG A 195 -23.93 -11.10 -1.09
C ARG A 195 -25.20 -10.39 -0.62
N ASP A 196 -26.05 -10.01 -1.55
CA ASP A 196 -27.32 -9.32 -1.30
C ASP A 196 -27.20 -7.98 -0.55
N THR A 197 -26.01 -7.41 -0.51
CA THR A 197 -25.73 -6.09 0.07
C THR A 197 -25.34 -5.06 -1.00
N ARG A 198 -25.27 -3.78 -0.60
CA ARG A 198 -24.73 -2.69 -1.42
C ARG A 198 -23.26 -2.39 -1.13
N ILE A 199 -22.57 -3.28 -0.43
CA ILE A 199 -21.18 -3.10 -0.03
C ILE A 199 -20.28 -3.21 -1.25
N VAL A 200 -19.40 -2.22 -1.44
CA VAL A 200 -18.29 -2.23 -2.39
C VAL A 200 -17.01 -2.58 -1.64
N ILE A 201 -16.16 -3.43 -2.21
CA ILE A 201 -14.85 -3.73 -1.64
C ILE A 201 -13.79 -2.95 -2.39
N VAL A 202 -13.00 -2.14 -1.68
CA VAL A 202 -11.78 -1.51 -2.22
C VAL A 202 -10.61 -2.37 -1.81
N SER A 203 -10.01 -3.04 -2.79
CA SER A 203 -8.86 -3.92 -2.60
C SER A 203 -7.60 -3.19 -3.04
N ASP A 204 -6.79 -2.79 -2.07
CA ASP A 204 -5.46 -2.24 -2.32
C ASP A 204 -4.47 -3.38 -2.54
N GLU A 205 -4.12 -3.63 -3.80
CA GLU A 205 -3.29 -4.76 -4.23
C GLU A 205 -1.92 -4.29 -4.75
N VAL A 206 -1.42 -3.16 -4.25
CA VAL A 206 -0.16 -2.56 -4.73
C VAL A 206 1.06 -3.47 -4.58
N TYR A 207 0.99 -4.48 -3.73
CA TYR A 207 2.03 -5.49 -3.50
C TYR A 207 1.74 -6.83 -4.17
N GLU A 208 0.88 -6.89 -5.19
CA GLU A 208 0.38 -8.10 -5.86
C GLU A 208 1.48 -9.10 -6.31
N HIS A 209 2.69 -8.62 -6.60
CA HIS A 209 3.84 -9.45 -7.00
C HIS A 209 4.75 -9.87 -5.85
N MET A 210 4.40 -9.52 -4.61
CA MET A 210 5.21 -9.72 -3.42
C MET A 210 4.54 -10.72 -2.49
N VAL A 211 4.47 -11.96 -2.92
CA VAL A 211 3.99 -13.12 -2.15
C VAL A 211 5.07 -14.19 -2.15
N TYR A 212 5.16 -14.98 -1.09
CA TYR A 212 6.33 -15.80 -0.78
C TYR A 212 5.97 -17.25 -0.48
N ASP A 213 6.98 -18.11 -0.44
CA ASP A 213 6.89 -19.51 0.03
C ASP A 213 5.87 -20.33 -0.78
N GLY A 214 5.81 -20.11 -2.09
CA GLY A 214 4.91 -20.83 -3.01
C GLY A 214 3.44 -20.35 -2.94
N ALA A 215 3.13 -19.34 -2.12
CA ALA A 215 1.79 -18.78 -2.11
C ALA A 215 1.49 -18.02 -3.41
N ARG A 216 0.21 -18.00 -3.77
CA ARG A 216 -0.29 -17.21 -4.90
C ARG A 216 -1.00 -15.97 -4.37
N HIS A 217 -0.84 -14.83 -5.07
CA HIS A 217 -1.67 -13.67 -4.80
C HIS A 217 -3.12 -13.95 -5.20
N GLU A 218 -4.01 -13.85 -4.23
CA GLU A 218 -5.45 -13.97 -4.44
C GLU A 218 -6.07 -12.58 -4.60
N SER A 219 -6.02 -12.09 -5.85
CA SER A 219 -6.69 -10.85 -6.22
C SER A 219 -8.22 -11.03 -6.17
N LEU A 220 -8.94 -10.00 -5.72
CA LEU A 220 -10.40 -9.99 -5.81
C LEU A 220 -10.91 -10.12 -7.25
N ALA A 221 -10.08 -9.78 -8.24
CA ALA A 221 -10.35 -10.00 -9.65
C ALA A 221 -10.52 -11.48 -10.05
N ARG A 222 -9.98 -12.43 -9.26
CA ARG A 222 -10.12 -13.87 -9.54
C ARG A 222 -11.50 -14.42 -9.23
N HIS A 223 -12.25 -13.78 -8.35
CA HIS A 223 -13.53 -14.28 -7.88
C HIS A 223 -14.67 -13.54 -8.58
N ASP A 224 -15.44 -14.23 -9.41
CA ASP A 224 -16.45 -13.63 -10.29
C ASP A 224 -17.44 -12.72 -9.54
N GLU A 225 -17.99 -13.18 -8.42
CA GLU A 225 -18.94 -12.41 -7.63
C GLU A 225 -18.30 -11.15 -7.03
N LEU A 226 -17.07 -11.26 -6.49
CA LEU A 226 -16.36 -10.11 -5.93
C LEU A 226 -15.98 -9.09 -6.99
N ALA A 227 -15.52 -9.54 -8.15
CA ALA A 227 -15.13 -8.65 -9.23
C ALA A 227 -16.28 -7.75 -9.72
N THR A 228 -17.54 -8.17 -9.54
CA THR A 228 -18.72 -7.34 -9.89
C THR A 228 -19.00 -6.20 -8.92
N ARG A 229 -18.34 -6.17 -7.77
CA ARG A 229 -18.54 -5.19 -6.69
C ARG A 229 -17.26 -4.68 -6.05
N SER A 230 -16.11 -4.95 -6.66
CA SER A 230 -14.82 -4.50 -6.13
C SER A 230 -14.18 -3.45 -7.00
N VAL A 231 -13.36 -2.63 -6.35
CA VAL A 231 -12.37 -1.77 -6.99
C VAL A 231 -10.99 -2.30 -6.61
N VAL A 232 -10.30 -2.89 -7.57
CA VAL A 232 -8.93 -3.39 -7.38
C VAL A 232 -7.95 -2.29 -7.76
N ILE A 233 -7.06 -1.92 -6.85
CA ILE A 233 -6.09 -0.84 -7.02
C ILE A 233 -4.69 -1.43 -7.17
N GLY A 234 -4.04 -1.10 -8.27
CA GLY A 234 -2.65 -1.47 -8.55
C GLY A 234 -1.70 -0.27 -8.57
N SER A 235 -0.39 -0.53 -8.46
CA SER A 235 0.65 0.52 -8.44
C SER A 235 1.88 0.14 -9.23
N PHE A 236 2.17 0.83 -10.30
CA PHE A 236 3.43 0.68 -11.03
C PHE A 236 4.64 1.17 -10.22
N GLY A 237 4.42 2.13 -9.32
CA GLY A 237 5.46 2.60 -8.41
C GLY A 237 5.99 1.52 -7.48
N LYS A 238 5.14 0.56 -7.08
CA LYS A 238 5.53 -0.59 -6.26
C LYS A 238 6.10 -1.72 -7.13
N THR A 239 5.44 -2.00 -8.25
CA THR A 239 5.86 -3.05 -9.18
C THR A 239 7.22 -2.77 -9.80
N PHE A 240 7.46 -1.54 -10.28
CA PHE A 240 8.67 -1.20 -11.06
C PHE A 240 9.62 -0.24 -10.33
N HIS A 241 9.55 -0.20 -9.00
CA HIS A 241 10.47 0.59 -8.16
C HIS A 241 10.45 2.11 -8.43
N ALA A 242 9.40 2.61 -9.08
CA ALA A 242 9.24 3.99 -9.54
C ALA A 242 8.22 4.75 -8.66
N THR A 243 8.35 4.69 -7.33
CA THR A 243 7.36 5.23 -6.38
C THR A 243 7.12 6.73 -6.56
N GLY A 244 8.14 7.49 -6.97
CA GLY A 244 8.08 8.93 -7.22
C GLY A 244 7.33 9.30 -8.51
N TRP A 245 7.16 8.38 -9.47
CA TRP A 245 6.45 8.66 -10.72
C TRP A 245 4.94 8.74 -10.54
N LYS A 246 4.43 8.20 -9.45
CA LYS A 246 3.01 8.29 -9.06
C LYS A 246 2.04 7.84 -10.14
N VAL A 247 2.23 6.62 -10.67
CA VAL A 247 1.29 6.00 -11.62
C VAL A 247 0.78 4.68 -11.03
N GLY A 248 -0.53 4.51 -11.09
CA GLY A 248 -1.26 3.32 -10.70
C GLY A 248 -2.52 3.16 -11.54
N TYR A 249 -3.40 2.26 -11.15
CA TYR A 249 -4.66 2.03 -11.84
C TYR A 249 -5.73 1.50 -10.90
N ALA A 250 -6.99 1.69 -11.31
CA ALA A 250 -8.17 1.10 -10.70
C ALA A 250 -8.89 0.22 -11.73
N LEU A 251 -9.29 -0.98 -11.31
CA LEU A 251 -10.12 -1.91 -12.05
C LEU A 251 -11.46 -2.01 -11.32
N ALA A 252 -12.55 -1.78 -12.03
CA ALA A 252 -13.91 -1.89 -11.44
C ALA A 252 -14.96 -2.14 -12.52
N PRO A 253 -16.15 -2.64 -12.18
CA PRO A 253 -17.26 -2.73 -13.11
C PRO A 253 -17.62 -1.38 -13.72
N PRO A 254 -18.24 -1.33 -14.92
CA PRO A 254 -18.48 -0.09 -15.65
C PRO A 254 -19.26 0.97 -14.85
N SER A 255 -20.25 0.56 -14.05
CA SER A 255 -21.06 1.47 -13.23
C SER A 255 -20.24 2.14 -12.12
N ILE A 256 -19.35 1.40 -11.45
CA ILE A 256 -18.45 1.91 -10.43
C ILE A 256 -17.36 2.79 -11.08
N THR A 257 -16.78 2.34 -12.17
CA THR A 257 -15.78 3.08 -12.94
C THR A 257 -16.32 4.44 -13.41
N ALA A 258 -17.58 4.51 -13.83
CA ALA A 258 -18.19 5.77 -14.24
C ALA A 258 -18.20 6.80 -13.08
N GLU A 259 -18.56 6.38 -11.87
CA GLU A 259 -18.56 7.26 -10.69
C GLU A 259 -17.13 7.68 -10.30
N ILE A 260 -16.18 6.74 -10.29
CA ILE A 260 -14.76 7.05 -10.04
C ILE A 260 -14.25 8.10 -11.04
N ARG A 261 -14.54 7.93 -12.33
CA ARG A 261 -14.07 8.85 -13.37
C ARG A 261 -14.68 10.26 -13.26
N ARG A 262 -15.92 10.40 -12.75
CA ARG A 262 -16.53 11.71 -12.48
C ARG A 262 -15.74 12.50 -11.45
N VAL A 263 -15.26 11.86 -10.38
CA VAL A 263 -14.43 12.49 -9.34
C VAL A 263 -13.00 12.66 -9.83
N HIS A 264 -12.43 11.64 -10.47
CA HIS A 264 -11.06 11.65 -11.01
C HIS A 264 -10.81 12.85 -11.92
N GLN A 265 -11.75 13.14 -12.82
CA GLN A 265 -11.68 14.27 -13.76
C GLN A 265 -11.43 15.61 -13.06
N PHE A 266 -11.99 15.81 -11.86
CA PHE A 266 -11.87 17.08 -11.11
C PHE A 266 -10.81 17.01 -10.01
N THR A 267 -10.26 15.83 -9.71
CA THR A 267 -9.20 15.68 -8.73
C THR A 267 -7.82 15.87 -9.35
N VAL A 268 -7.55 15.23 -10.48
CA VAL A 268 -6.24 15.26 -11.19
C VAL A 268 -6.37 15.46 -12.70
N PHE A 269 -7.56 15.31 -13.24
CA PHE A 269 -7.87 15.33 -14.68
C PHE A 269 -7.27 14.12 -15.41
N THR A 270 -5.94 13.99 -15.46
CA THR A 270 -5.21 12.90 -16.11
C THR A 270 -3.83 12.69 -15.49
N VAL A 271 -3.12 11.67 -15.93
CA VAL A 271 -1.81 11.27 -15.41
C VAL A 271 -0.72 11.57 -16.46
N ASN A 272 0.54 11.67 -16.03
CA ASN A 272 1.69 11.98 -16.88
C ASN A 272 1.71 11.14 -18.17
N SER A 273 1.65 11.80 -19.32
CA SER A 273 1.54 11.19 -20.64
C SER A 273 2.73 10.32 -21.00
N ALA A 274 3.94 10.87 -20.89
CA ALA A 274 5.17 10.15 -21.28
C ALA A 274 5.38 8.89 -20.45
N VAL A 275 5.10 8.96 -19.14
CA VAL A 275 5.20 7.78 -18.25
C VAL A 275 4.18 6.71 -18.64
N GLN A 276 2.95 7.10 -19.03
CA GLN A 276 1.95 6.13 -19.50
C GLN A 276 2.40 5.43 -20.79
N HIS A 277 3.01 6.15 -21.74
CA HIS A 277 3.55 5.55 -22.97
C HIS A 277 4.68 4.56 -22.66
N GLY A 278 5.63 4.95 -21.81
CA GLY A 278 6.72 4.07 -21.39
C GLY A 278 6.24 2.80 -20.71
N LEU A 279 5.29 2.93 -19.77
CA LEU A 279 4.68 1.79 -19.06
C LEU A 279 3.88 0.89 -19.99
N ALA A 280 3.14 1.44 -20.96
CA ALA A 280 2.39 0.65 -21.92
C ALA A 280 3.30 -0.30 -22.72
N GLU A 281 4.45 0.21 -23.15
CA GLU A 281 5.44 -0.59 -23.88
C GLU A 281 6.14 -1.59 -22.97
N PHE A 282 6.55 -1.15 -21.77
CA PHE A 282 7.27 -1.98 -20.81
C PHE A 282 6.46 -3.19 -20.32
N LEU A 283 5.14 -3.04 -20.14
CA LEU A 283 4.23 -4.12 -19.72
C LEU A 283 4.01 -5.21 -20.77
N ARG A 284 4.39 -4.99 -22.03
CA ARG A 284 4.28 -6.01 -23.09
C ARG A 284 5.15 -7.25 -22.83
N ASP A 285 6.20 -7.07 -22.05
CA ASP A 285 7.07 -8.17 -21.64
C ASP A 285 6.65 -8.68 -20.23
N PRO A 286 5.95 -9.82 -20.13
CA PRO A 286 5.51 -10.36 -18.85
C PRO A 286 6.66 -10.70 -17.89
N ALA A 287 7.85 -11.00 -18.39
CA ALA A 287 9.02 -11.31 -17.56
C ALA A 287 9.36 -10.16 -16.61
N ARG A 288 9.01 -8.91 -16.98
CA ARG A 288 9.24 -7.70 -16.18
C ARG A 288 8.52 -7.71 -14.82
N TYR A 289 7.40 -8.40 -14.70
CA TYR A 289 6.67 -8.52 -13.43
C TYR A 289 6.60 -9.94 -12.89
N GLU A 290 6.74 -10.96 -13.74
CA GLU A 290 6.74 -12.36 -13.30
C GLU A 290 8.02 -12.76 -12.56
N ALA A 291 9.14 -12.05 -12.75
CA ALA A 291 10.39 -12.26 -12.02
C ALA A 291 10.38 -11.66 -10.58
N LEU A 292 9.46 -10.76 -10.27
CA LEU A 292 9.46 -10.00 -9.02
C LEU A 292 9.28 -10.85 -7.75
N PRO A 293 8.45 -11.91 -7.72
CA PRO A 293 8.35 -12.76 -6.53
C PRO A 293 9.68 -13.37 -6.12
N ALA A 294 10.46 -13.88 -7.08
CA ALA A 294 11.79 -14.45 -6.79
C ALA A 294 12.78 -13.38 -6.31
N PHE A 295 12.77 -12.20 -6.94
CA PHE A 295 13.61 -11.07 -6.54
C PHE A 295 13.32 -10.64 -5.10
N PHE A 296 12.04 -10.43 -4.73
CA PHE A 296 11.70 -10.00 -3.38
C PHE A 296 11.83 -11.12 -2.34
N THR A 297 11.68 -12.38 -2.72
CA THR A 297 11.99 -13.52 -1.84
C THR A 297 13.47 -13.47 -1.42
N ALA A 298 14.39 -13.30 -2.38
CA ALA A 298 15.81 -13.18 -2.08
C ALA A 298 16.11 -12.00 -1.13
N LYS A 299 15.48 -10.85 -1.33
CA LYS A 299 15.64 -9.68 -0.46
C LYS A 299 15.10 -9.91 0.96
N ARG A 300 13.92 -10.56 1.08
CA ARG A 300 13.33 -10.95 2.37
C ARG A 300 14.27 -11.88 3.12
N ASP A 301 14.74 -12.91 2.46
CA ASP A 301 15.56 -13.96 3.08
C ASP A 301 16.93 -13.40 3.47
N LEU A 302 17.50 -12.48 2.68
CA LEU A 302 18.72 -11.76 3.04
C LEU A 302 18.53 -10.95 4.34
N LEU A 303 17.44 -10.16 4.45
CA LEU A 303 17.17 -9.41 5.67
C LEU A 303 16.99 -10.34 6.87
N ARG A 304 16.20 -11.43 6.72
CA ARG A 304 15.95 -12.40 7.79
C ARG A 304 17.25 -13.06 8.26
N ALA A 305 18.11 -13.47 7.34
CA ALA A 305 19.43 -14.03 7.66
C ALA A 305 20.32 -13.01 8.36
N ALA A 306 20.34 -11.76 7.89
CA ALA A 306 21.14 -10.69 8.49
C ALA A 306 20.70 -10.31 9.92
N LEU A 307 19.42 -10.53 10.26
CA LEU A 307 18.85 -10.26 11.58
C LEU A 307 18.85 -11.50 12.52
N ALA A 308 19.29 -12.66 12.07
CA ALA A 308 19.16 -13.92 12.83
C ALA A 308 19.87 -13.91 14.21
N ASP A 309 21.01 -13.20 14.31
CA ASP A 309 21.81 -13.08 15.54
C ASP A 309 21.36 -11.93 16.45
N ILE A 310 20.34 -11.17 16.05
CA ILE A 310 19.85 -10.02 16.79
C ILE A 310 18.68 -10.48 17.67
N PRO A 311 18.57 -10.03 18.93
CA PRO A 311 17.55 -10.51 19.87
C PRO A 311 16.14 -9.97 19.59
N LEU A 312 15.76 -9.92 18.30
CA LEU A 312 14.43 -9.59 17.80
C LEU A 312 13.71 -10.86 17.39
N ASP A 313 12.42 -10.98 17.70
CA ASP A 313 11.60 -12.09 17.21
C ASP A 313 10.92 -11.68 15.90
N LEU A 314 11.37 -12.26 14.78
CA LEU A 314 10.81 -11.99 13.46
C LEU A 314 9.44 -12.64 13.32
N LEU A 315 8.42 -11.84 13.01
CA LEU A 315 7.06 -12.32 12.78
C LEU A 315 6.92 -12.93 11.36
N PRO A 316 5.83 -13.66 11.10
CA PRO A 316 5.55 -14.16 9.76
C PRO A 316 5.58 -13.05 8.71
N CYS A 317 6.14 -13.34 7.53
CA CYS A 317 6.18 -12.43 6.40
C CYS A 317 5.70 -13.19 5.16
N ARG A 318 4.38 -13.13 4.90
CA ARG A 318 3.75 -13.83 3.79
C ARG A 318 3.66 -13.00 2.52
N GLY A 319 3.71 -11.66 2.67
CA GLY A 319 3.63 -10.76 1.52
C GLY A 319 4.14 -9.35 1.82
N SER A 320 4.06 -8.46 0.83
CA SER A 320 4.66 -7.11 0.78
C SER A 320 6.20 -7.13 0.90
N TYR A 321 6.84 -5.99 0.94
CA TYR A 321 8.30 -5.90 1.12
C TYR A 321 8.71 -5.43 2.54
N PHE A 322 7.92 -5.85 3.54
CA PHE A 322 8.17 -5.52 4.93
C PHE A 322 8.42 -6.77 5.76
N GLN A 323 9.27 -6.64 6.76
CA GLN A 323 9.45 -7.62 7.82
C GLN A 323 9.08 -6.98 9.15
N LEU A 324 8.19 -7.62 9.88
CA LEU A 324 7.84 -7.24 11.23
C LEU A 324 8.70 -7.99 12.23
N ALA A 325 9.04 -7.33 13.33
CA ALA A 325 9.73 -7.94 14.45
C ALA A 325 9.20 -7.40 15.77
N THR A 326 8.97 -8.28 16.75
CA THR A 326 8.76 -7.84 18.12
C THR A 326 10.07 -7.73 18.87
N TYR A 327 10.16 -6.70 19.69
CA TYR A 327 11.31 -6.41 20.55
C TYR A 327 10.97 -6.63 22.04
N ALA A 328 9.87 -7.34 22.33
CA ALA A 328 9.36 -7.53 23.68
C ALA A 328 10.35 -8.19 24.65
N ARG A 329 11.32 -8.96 24.13
CA ARG A 329 12.42 -9.55 24.92
C ARG A 329 13.54 -8.56 25.24
N ILE A 330 13.57 -7.41 24.57
CA ILE A 330 14.65 -6.42 24.68
C ILE A 330 14.20 -5.27 25.58
N SER A 331 12.97 -4.81 25.42
CA SER A 331 12.47 -3.61 26.09
C SER A 331 10.97 -3.64 26.28
N SER A 332 10.52 -2.96 27.35
CA SER A 332 9.10 -2.67 27.61
C SER A 332 8.66 -1.29 27.10
N GLU A 333 9.56 -0.53 26.48
CA GLU A 333 9.27 0.79 25.93
C GLU A 333 8.13 0.74 24.90
N PRO A 334 7.34 1.82 24.76
CA PRO A 334 6.42 1.99 23.65
C PRO A 334 7.14 1.92 22.31
N ALA A 335 6.47 1.40 21.27
CA ALA A 335 7.09 1.18 19.96
C ALA A 335 7.66 2.47 19.32
N ALA A 336 7.00 3.60 19.55
CA ALA A 336 7.47 4.90 19.04
C ALA A 336 8.80 5.31 19.70
N GLU A 337 8.94 5.12 21.01
CA GLU A 337 10.16 5.44 21.77
C GLU A 337 11.29 4.48 21.39
N PHE A 338 10.99 3.17 21.30
CA PHE A 338 11.94 2.17 20.86
C PHE A 338 12.48 2.45 19.47
N ALA A 339 11.60 2.80 18.50
CA ALA A 339 12.02 3.15 17.14
C ALA A 339 12.90 4.41 17.09
N GLN A 340 12.62 5.42 17.91
CA GLN A 340 13.48 6.61 18.04
C GLN A 340 14.83 6.25 18.66
N ARG A 341 14.85 5.43 19.72
CA ARG A 341 16.08 4.95 20.35
C ARG A 341 16.95 4.16 19.37
N LEU A 342 16.35 3.34 18.49
CA LEU A 342 17.10 2.66 17.41
C LEU A 342 17.84 3.66 16.50
N VAL A 343 17.25 4.81 16.23
CA VAL A 343 17.93 5.86 15.45
C VAL A 343 19.06 6.50 16.25
N HIS A 344 18.80 6.91 17.49
CA HIS A 344 19.77 7.66 18.31
C HIS A 344 20.98 6.81 18.72
N ASP A 345 20.74 5.61 19.21
CA ASP A 345 21.79 4.79 19.84
C ASP A 345 22.45 3.83 18.85
N TYR A 346 21.70 3.38 17.82
CA TYR A 346 22.18 2.37 16.88
C TYR A 346 22.25 2.87 15.44
N GLY A 347 21.71 4.05 15.14
CA GLY A 347 21.76 4.61 13.79
C GLY A 347 20.95 3.81 12.76
N VAL A 348 19.83 3.20 13.14
CA VAL A 348 18.92 2.47 12.24
C VAL A 348 17.49 2.96 12.44
N ALA A 349 16.85 3.38 11.36
CA ALA A 349 15.45 3.80 11.40
C ALA A 349 14.51 2.66 10.96
N THR A 350 13.45 2.48 11.74
CA THR A 350 12.34 1.55 11.53
C THR A 350 11.02 2.30 11.69
N ILE A 351 9.88 1.64 11.46
CA ILE A 351 8.57 2.26 11.73
C ILE A 351 7.90 1.51 12.88
N PRO A 352 7.45 2.22 13.92
CA PRO A 352 6.66 1.62 15.01
C PRO A 352 5.27 1.24 14.49
N LEU A 353 4.84 0.01 14.76
CA LEU A 353 3.57 -0.51 14.23
C LEU A 353 2.35 0.15 14.88
N SER A 354 2.48 0.63 16.13
CA SER A 354 1.44 1.35 16.87
C SER A 354 0.92 2.59 16.14
N ALA A 355 1.74 3.20 15.26
CA ALA A 355 1.34 4.36 14.47
C ALA A 355 0.23 4.07 13.42
N PHE A 356 -0.09 2.79 13.18
CA PHE A 356 -1.11 2.37 12.22
C PHE A 356 -2.42 1.91 12.88
N TYR A 357 -2.57 2.11 14.18
CA TYR A 357 -3.80 1.88 14.93
C TYR A 357 -4.42 3.22 15.36
N GLN A 358 -5.72 3.35 15.21
CA GLN A 358 -6.44 4.60 15.57
C GLN A 358 -6.45 4.86 17.08
N ASP A 359 -6.49 3.79 17.86
CA ASP A 359 -6.50 3.85 19.32
C ASP A 359 -5.08 3.82 19.93
N GLY A 360 -4.04 3.74 19.11
CA GLY A 360 -2.66 3.65 19.55
C GLY A 360 -2.25 2.29 20.12
N THR A 361 -3.02 1.23 19.86
CA THR A 361 -2.69 -0.15 20.28
C THR A 361 -1.23 -0.49 19.96
N ASP A 362 -0.48 -0.94 20.94
CA ASP A 362 0.94 -1.23 20.84
C ASP A 362 1.28 -2.67 21.25
N HIS A 363 1.64 -3.46 20.24
CA HIS A 363 2.10 -4.84 20.42
C HIS A 363 3.63 -4.96 20.55
N ARG A 364 4.35 -3.86 20.73
CA ARG A 364 5.82 -3.78 20.75
C ARG A 364 6.44 -4.39 19.50
N VAL A 365 5.93 -3.95 18.34
CA VAL A 365 6.35 -4.40 17.02
C VAL A 365 6.88 -3.22 16.20
N ILE A 366 7.99 -3.46 15.51
CA ILE A 366 8.59 -2.55 14.54
C ILE A 366 8.58 -3.17 13.15
N ARG A 367 8.53 -2.32 12.14
CA ARG A 367 8.53 -2.71 10.73
C ARG A 367 9.84 -2.30 10.05
N PHE A 368 10.48 -3.26 9.37
CA PHE A 368 11.60 -3.06 8.46
C PHE A 368 11.13 -3.13 7.00
N CYS A 369 11.72 -2.34 6.12
CA CYS A 369 11.58 -2.46 4.67
C CYS A 369 12.80 -3.17 4.11
N PHE A 370 12.61 -4.30 3.40
CA PHE A 370 13.71 -5.02 2.73
C PHE A 370 13.84 -4.73 1.23
N ALA A 371 13.02 -3.84 0.69
CA ALA A 371 13.26 -3.29 -0.65
C ALA A 371 14.45 -2.34 -0.62
N LYS A 372 15.64 -2.89 -0.33
CA LYS A 372 16.90 -2.16 -0.15
C LYS A 372 18.03 -2.87 -0.87
N ARG A 373 19.11 -2.12 -1.15
CA ARG A 373 20.37 -2.71 -1.60
C ARG A 373 20.90 -3.67 -0.54
N ASP A 374 21.66 -4.68 -0.96
CA ASP A 374 22.21 -5.68 -0.04
C ASP A 374 23.14 -5.02 0.99
N GLU A 375 23.94 -4.03 0.56
CA GLU A 375 24.83 -3.25 1.41
C GLU A 375 24.06 -2.47 2.49
N THR A 376 22.89 -1.93 2.14
CA THR A 376 22.02 -1.21 3.08
C THR A 376 21.49 -2.15 4.17
N ILE A 377 21.07 -3.37 3.77
CA ILE A 377 20.60 -4.40 4.69
C ILE A 377 21.72 -4.83 5.64
N HIS A 378 22.92 -5.13 5.10
CA HIS A 378 24.07 -5.53 5.90
C HIS A 378 24.51 -4.43 6.86
N ALA A 379 24.59 -3.18 6.41
CA ALA A 379 24.96 -2.05 7.26
C ALA A 379 23.99 -1.84 8.43
N ALA A 380 22.69 -2.00 8.20
CA ALA A 380 21.70 -1.94 9.27
C ALA A 380 21.85 -3.09 10.28
N ALA A 381 22.04 -4.31 9.79
CA ALA A 381 22.21 -5.49 10.65
C ALA A 381 23.47 -5.39 11.50
N GLU A 382 24.59 -4.93 10.93
CA GLU A 382 25.85 -4.69 11.68
C GLU A 382 25.64 -3.73 12.85
N ARG A 383 24.94 -2.62 12.63
CA ARG A 383 24.62 -1.66 13.68
C ARG A 383 23.69 -2.27 14.74
N LEU A 384 22.68 -3.02 14.35
CA LEU A 384 21.71 -3.66 15.26
C LEU A 384 22.30 -4.82 16.08
N ARG A 385 23.41 -5.45 15.66
CA ARG A 385 24.13 -6.45 16.49
C ARG A 385 24.61 -5.93 17.83
N LYS A 386 24.70 -4.61 17.99
CA LYS A 386 25.02 -3.95 19.27
C LYS A 386 23.84 -3.89 20.23
N LEU A 387 22.63 -4.21 19.77
CA LEU A 387 21.39 -4.16 20.56
C LEU A 387 21.49 -5.14 21.73
N ARG A 388 21.17 -4.67 22.91
CA ARG A 388 21.16 -5.46 24.13
C ARG A 388 19.83 -5.28 24.85
N PRO A 389 19.34 -6.32 25.59
CA PRO A 389 18.21 -6.14 26.48
C PRO A 389 18.46 -4.99 27.45
N THR A 390 17.42 -4.20 27.66
CA THR A 390 17.42 -3.22 28.75
C THR A 390 17.10 -4.00 30.02
N VAL A 391 18.08 -4.06 30.95
CA VAL A 391 17.95 -4.74 32.26
C VAL A 391 16.90 -4.04 33.11
#